data_74e4d798065273fe21591107714817f7
#
_entry.id   74e4d798065273fe21591107714817f7
#
_cell.length_a   1.000
_cell.length_b   1.000
_cell.length_c   1.000
_cell.angle_alpha   90.00
_cell.angle_beta   90.00
_cell.angle_gamma   90.00
#
_symmetry.space_group_name_H-M   'P 1'
#
loop_
_entity.id
_entity.type
_entity.pdbx_description
1 polymer ?
#
loop_
_entity_poly.entity_id
_entity_poly.type
_entity_poly.pdbx_seq_one_letter_code
_entity_poly.pdbx_strand_id
1 'polypeptide(L)'
;MYQFDHLVHFVPYPEQTLLKLQEEGLHVVPGGSHEAWGTYNTLSYFDLAYIELIGIENEEKFQEAAQKKYSLHASYKENRRRDGLTRFAVRTTTIEEDAKIFAQAGLEVFGPE
;
A
#
# COMPACT_ATOMS: atom_id res chain seq x y z
N MET A 1 18.34 2.86 11.03
CA MET A 1 17.19 3.56 11.64
C MET A 1 16.03 3.57 10.65
N TYR A 2 14.84 3.30 11.14
CA TYR A 2 13.64 3.30 10.30
C TYR A 2 13.05 4.70 10.21
N GLN A 3 12.56 5.05 9.02
CA GLN A 3 11.78 6.27 8.81
C GLN A 3 10.42 5.87 8.27
N PHE A 4 9.39 6.58 8.69
CA PHE A 4 8.05 6.38 8.14
C PHE A 4 8.04 6.74 6.65
N ASP A 5 7.45 5.87 5.83
CA ASP A 5 7.39 6.08 4.39
C ASP A 5 5.97 6.44 3.94
N HIS A 6 5.02 5.53 4.13
CA HIS A 6 3.65 5.81 3.74
C HIS A 6 2.62 4.93 4.45
N LEU A 7 1.38 5.39 4.40
CA LEU A 7 0.19 4.62 4.76
C LEU A 7 -0.48 4.12 3.50
N VAL A 8 -1.03 2.91 3.57
CA VAL A 8 -1.85 2.35 2.48
C VAL A 8 -3.31 2.37 2.90
N HIS A 9 -4.12 3.07 2.11
CA HIS A 9 -5.54 3.25 2.36
C HIS A 9 -6.32 2.78 1.13
N PHE A 10 -7.02 1.66 1.24
CA PHE A 10 -7.87 1.18 0.16
C PHE A 10 -9.14 2.00 0.05
N VAL A 11 -9.48 2.37 -1.18
CA VAL A 11 -10.70 3.12 -1.49
C VAL A 11 -11.34 2.51 -2.74
N PRO A 12 -12.67 2.68 -2.94
CA PRO A 12 -13.32 2.16 -4.14
C PRO A 12 -12.82 2.84 -5.41
N TYR A 13 -12.65 4.15 -5.38
CA TYR A 13 -12.28 4.96 -6.55
C TYR A 13 -11.24 6.01 -6.18
N PRO A 14 -9.93 5.69 -6.30
CA PRO A 14 -8.87 6.64 -5.97
C PRO A 14 -9.00 8.02 -6.62
N GLU A 15 -9.46 8.08 -7.86
CA GLU A 15 -9.67 9.36 -8.57
C GLU A 15 -10.75 10.23 -7.93
N GLN A 16 -11.80 9.63 -7.39
CA GLN A 16 -12.85 10.37 -6.68
C GLN A 16 -12.37 10.83 -5.32
N THR A 17 -11.61 10.00 -4.63
CA THR A 17 -11.00 10.37 -3.35
C THR A 17 -10.02 11.52 -3.53
N LEU A 18 -9.25 11.51 -4.62
CA LEU A 18 -8.35 12.61 -4.98
C LEU A 18 -9.12 13.94 -5.04
N LEU A 19 -10.25 13.98 -5.74
CA LEU A 19 -11.05 15.21 -5.86
C LEU A 19 -11.58 15.68 -4.50
N LYS A 20 -12.07 14.76 -3.69
CA LYS A 20 -12.57 15.08 -2.35
C LYS A 20 -11.49 15.66 -1.45
N LEU A 21 -10.31 15.05 -1.45
CA LEU A 21 -9.21 15.50 -0.60
C LEU A 21 -8.64 16.83 -1.10
N GLN A 22 -8.63 17.08 -2.40
CA GLN A 22 -8.25 18.39 -2.94
C GLN A 22 -9.21 19.49 -2.47
N GLU A 23 -10.50 19.21 -2.42
CA GLU A 23 -11.49 20.15 -1.88
C GLU A 23 -11.23 20.47 -0.41
N GLU A 24 -10.72 19.49 0.36
CA GLU A 24 -10.36 19.69 1.77
C GLU A 24 -9.00 20.38 1.95
N GLY A 25 -8.34 20.76 0.86
CA GLY A 25 -7.08 21.49 0.90
C GLY A 25 -5.82 20.62 0.93
N LEU A 26 -5.95 19.30 0.74
CA LEU A 26 -4.78 18.41 0.70
C LEU A 26 -4.16 18.37 -0.69
N HIS A 27 -2.86 18.16 -0.73
CA HIS A 27 -2.14 18.01 -2.00
C HIS A 27 -2.21 16.53 -2.41
N VAL A 28 -2.99 16.22 -3.44
CA VAL A 28 -3.17 14.86 -3.95
C VAL A 28 -2.92 14.86 -5.45
N VAL A 29 -2.16 13.88 -5.92
CA VAL A 29 -1.81 13.75 -7.33
C VAL A 29 -2.12 12.34 -7.83
N PRO A 30 -2.37 12.16 -9.14
CA PRO A 30 -2.47 10.83 -9.72
C PRO A 30 -1.16 10.09 -9.53
N GLY A 31 -1.25 8.79 -9.23
CA GLY A 31 -0.10 7.91 -9.18
C GLY A 31 0.06 7.12 -10.46
N GLY A 32 -0.10 5.81 -10.37
CA GLY A 32 0.04 4.93 -11.52
C GLY A 32 -0.69 3.62 -11.34
N SER A 33 -0.59 2.78 -12.36
CA SER A 33 -1.17 1.44 -12.36
C SER A 33 -0.12 0.42 -11.94
N HIS A 34 -0.57 -0.56 -11.16
CA HIS A 34 0.22 -1.75 -10.83
C HIS A 34 -0.37 -2.91 -11.62
N GLU A 35 -0.02 -2.99 -12.91
CA GLU A 35 -0.66 -3.93 -13.83
C GLU A 35 -0.61 -5.38 -13.36
N ALA A 36 0.53 -5.81 -12.80
CA ALA A 36 0.69 -7.18 -12.33
C ALA A 36 -0.24 -7.52 -11.17
N TRP A 37 -0.72 -6.53 -10.43
CA TRP A 37 -1.54 -6.71 -9.24
C TRP A 37 -2.99 -6.24 -9.42
N GLY A 38 -3.29 -5.63 -10.55
CA GLY A 38 -4.64 -5.16 -10.83
C GLY A 38 -5.08 -3.96 -10.01
N THR A 39 -4.14 -3.18 -9.51
CA THR A 39 -4.43 -1.99 -8.69
C THR A 39 -3.88 -0.72 -9.31
N TYR A 40 -4.41 0.41 -8.87
CA TYR A 40 -3.93 1.74 -9.24
C TYR A 40 -4.08 2.68 -8.06
N ASN A 41 -3.42 3.83 -8.09
CA ASN A 41 -3.42 4.71 -6.94
C ASN A 41 -3.43 6.19 -7.28
N THR A 42 -3.77 6.98 -6.26
CA THR A 42 -3.48 8.40 -6.16
C THR A 42 -2.69 8.61 -4.86
N LEU A 43 -1.93 9.69 -4.78
CA LEU A 43 -0.97 9.91 -3.70
C LEU A 43 -1.17 11.27 -3.06
N SER A 44 -1.30 11.29 -1.73
CA SER A 44 -1.35 12.53 -0.97
C SER A 44 -0.04 12.71 -0.22
N TYR A 45 0.77 13.69 -0.62
CA TYR A 45 2.10 13.92 -0.07
C TYR A 45 2.10 14.84 1.13
N PHE A 46 2.91 14.47 2.13
CA PHE A 46 3.23 15.25 3.31
C PHE A 46 4.76 15.27 3.43
N ASP A 47 5.40 16.16 2.67
CA ASP A 47 6.84 16.17 2.49
C ASP A 47 7.33 14.84 1.88
N LEU A 48 8.15 14.07 2.55
CA LEU A 48 8.68 12.80 2.06
C LEU A 48 7.79 11.60 2.36
N ALA A 49 6.82 11.77 3.25
CA ALA A 49 5.83 10.73 3.55
C ALA A 49 4.57 10.95 2.72
N TYR A 50 3.77 9.90 2.54
CA TYR A 50 2.52 10.04 1.80
C TYR A 50 1.46 9.03 2.23
N ILE A 51 0.23 9.32 1.85
CA ILE A 51 -0.86 8.36 1.93
C ILE A 51 -1.10 7.84 0.53
N GLU A 52 -1.04 6.54 0.35
CA GLU A 52 -1.40 5.88 -0.90
C GLU A 52 -2.87 5.52 -0.87
N LEU A 53 -3.64 6.11 -1.80
CA LEU A 53 -5.05 5.80 -1.98
C LEU A 53 -5.14 4.80 -3.12
N ILE A 54 -5.37 3.53 -2.80
CA ILE A 54 -5.26 2.43 -3.75
C ILE A 54 -6.63 1.80 -4.01
N GLY A 55 -6.89 1.48 -5.27
CA GLY A 55 -8.13 0.81 -5.69
C GLY A 55 -7.84 -0.29 -6.68
N ILE A 56 -8.89 -1.03 -7.03
CA ILE A 56 -8.80 -2.15 -7.96
C ILE A 56 -9.20 -1.67 -9.36
N GLU A 57 -8.34 -1.90 -10.36
CA GLU A 57 -8.68 -1.64 -11.76
C GLU A 57 -8.87 -2.91 -12.58
N ASN A 58 -8.29 -4.04 -12.16
CA ASN A 58 -8.41 -5.34 -12.82
C ASN A 58 -8.66 -6.42 -11.77
N GLU A 59 -9.90 -6.85 -11.69
CA GLU A 59 -10.35 -7.80 -10.66
C GLU A 59 -9.64 -9.15 -10.75
N GLU A 60 -9.42 -9.65 -11.95
CA GLU A 60 -8.76 -10.94 -12.16
C GLU A 60 -7.33 -10.93 -11.64
N LYS A 61 -6.58 -9.91 -11.99
CA LYS A 61 -5.19 -9.76 -11.53
C LYS A 61 -5.13 -9.50 -10.03
N PHE A 62 -6.09 -8.75 -9.50
CA PHE A 62 -6.17 -8.55 -8.05
C PHE A 62 -6.38 -9.88 -7.32
N GLN A 63 -7.27 -10.74 -7.80
CA GLN A 63 -7.51 -12.03 -7.18
C GLN A 63 -6.27 -12.93 -7.24
N GLU A 64 -5.52 -12.91 -8.32
CA GLU A 64 -4.24 -13.63 -8.42
C GLU A 64 -3.24 -13.12 -7.38
N ALA A 65 -3.10 -11.82 -7.26
CA ALA A 65 -2.19 -11.21 -6.29
C ALA A 65 -2.61 -11.52 -4.85
N ALA A 66 -3.92 -11.59 -4.58
CA ALA A 66 -4.44 -11.90 -3.26
C ALA A 66 -4.19 -13.34 -2.82
N GLN A 67 -3.78 -14.22 -3.72
CA GLN A 67 -3.41 -15.59 -3.36
C GLN A 67 -2.06 -15.68 -2.65
N LYS A 68 -1.21 -14.67 -2.82
CA LYS A 68 0.09 -14.62 -2.16
C LYS A 68 -0.12 -14.28 -0.68
N LYS A 69 0.34 -15.19 0.19
CA LYS A 69 0.22 -15.04 1.65
C LYS A 69 0.85 -13.73 2.13
N TYR A 70 0.14 -13.02 2.98
CA TYR A 70 0.56 -11.74 3.56
C TYR A 70 0.73 -10.61 2.54
N SER A 71 0.24 -10.78 1.32
CA SER A 71 0.23 -9.67 0.38
C SER A 71 -0.76 -8.60 0.84
N LEU A 72 -0.52 -7.36 0.40
CA LEU A 72 -1.45 -6.26 0.62
C LEU A 72 -2.86 -6.62 0.13
N HIS A 73 -2.92 -7.27 -1.04
CA HIS A 73 -4.17 -7.68 -1.69
C HIS A 73 -4.92 -8.73 -0.87
N ALA A 74 -4.19 -9.68 -0.29
CA ALA A 74 -4.78 -10.68 0.61
C ALA A 74 -5.38 -10.00 1.85
N SER A 75 -4.69 -9.03 2.43
CA SER A 75 -5.19 -8.29 3.59
C SER A 75 -6.48 -7.55 3.29
N TYR A 76 -6.56 -6.89 2.13
CA TYR A 76 -7.78 -6.19 1.72
C TYR A 76 -8.96 -7.16 1.55
N LYS A 77 -8.70 -8.30 0.89
CA LYS A 77 -9.71 -9.35 0.69
C LYS A 77 -10.19 -9.93 2.02
N GLU A 78 -9.28 -10.21 2.95
CA GLU A 78 -9.61 -10.74 4.27
C GLU A 78 -10.45 -9.76 5.08
N ASN A 79 -10.23 -8.46 4.92
CA ASN A 79 -11.00 -7.41 5.56
C ASN A 79 -12.29 -7.08 4.82
N ARG A 80 -12.75 -7.95 3.92
CA ARG A 80 -13.99 -7.81 3.15
C ARG A 80 -14.03 -6.54 2.32
N ARG A 81 -12.87 -6.10 1.85
CA ARG A 81 -12.70 -4.90 1.02
C ARG A 81 -13.27 -3.64 1.66
N ARG A 82 -13.12 -3.51 2.96
CA ARG A 82 -13.52 -2.28 3.66
C ARG A 82 -12.56 -1.16 3.32
N ASP A 83 -13.11 0.02 3.08
CA ASP A 83 -12.32 1.22 2.94
C ASP A 83 -11.59 1.50 4.24
N GLY A 84 -10.36 1.96 4.14
CA GLY A 84 -9.61 2.36 5.30
C GLY A 84 -8.15 2.00 5.25
N LEU A 85 -7.47 2.34 6.31
CA LEU A 85 -6.05 2.06 6.48
C LEU A 85 -5.83 0.56 6.60
N THR A 86 -4.93 0.05 5.77
CA THR A 86 -4.65 -1.38 5.69
C THR A 86 -3.25 -1.71 6.19
N ARG A 87 -2.28 -0.91 5.78
CA ARG A 87 -0.87 -1.12 6.10
C ARG A 87 -0.12 0.18 6.21
N PHE A 88 1.05 0.10 6.78
CA PHE A 88 2.03 1.17 6.71
C PHE A 88 3.35 0.60 6.20
N ALA A 89 4.18 1.47 5.66
CA ALA A 89 5.51 1.13 5.21
C ALA A 89 6.53 2.04 5.88
N VAL A 90 7.66 1.47 6.21
CA VAL A 90 8.81 2.21 6.70
C VAL A 90 9.96 2.00 5.74
N ARG A 91 10.85 2.98 5.66
CA ARG A 91 12.05 2.87 4.83
C ARG A 91 13.28 2.64 5.71
N THR A 92 14.26 1.97 5.13
CA THR A 92 15.51 1.66 5.80
C THR A 92 16.63 1.66 4.78
N THR A 93 17.86 1.87 5.24
CA THR A 93 19.06 1.76 4.41
C THR A 93 19.77 0.41 4.58
N THR A 94 19.23 -0.48 5.43
CA THR A 94 19.85 -1.77 5.79
C THR A 94 18.83 -2.91 5.72
N ILE A 95 18.08 -2.99 4.61
CA ILE A 95 16.94 -3.91 4.52
C ILE A 95 17.33 -5.38 4.67
N GLU A 96 18.49 -5.80 4.16
CA GLU A 96 18.93 -7.18 4.27
C GLU A 96 19.24 -7.58 5.72
N GLU A 97 19.92 -6.71 6.44
CA GLU A 97 20.21 -6.94 7.86
C GLU A 97 18.94 -6.92 8.70
N ASP A 98 18.05 -5.98 8.41
CA ASP A 98 16.78 -5.84 9.11
C ASP A 98 15.93 -7.09 8.92
N ALA A 99 15.89 -7.65 7.71
CA ALA A 99 15.17 -8.89 7.44
C ALA A 99 15.70 -10.05 8.29
N LYS A 100 17.01 -10.15 8.46
CA LYS A 100 17.62 -11.17 9.31
C LYS A 100 17.25 -11.00 10.78
N ILE A 101 17.25 -9.75 11.26
CA ILE A 101 16.88 -9.43 12.65
C ILE A 101 15.43 -9.84 12.89
N PHE A 102 14.52 -9.50 12.00
CA PHE A 102 13.11 -9.89 12.12
C PHE A 102 12.92 -11.41 12.10
N ALA A 103 13.62 -12.10 11.21
CA ALA A 103 13.57 -13.57 11.15
C ALA A 103 14.07 -14.21 12.44
N GLN A 104 15.17 -13.69 13.00
CA GLN A 104 15.71 -14.19 14.28
C GLN A 104 14.76 -13.90 15.45
N ALA A 105 13.96 -12.86 15.36
CA ALA A 105 12.95 -12.55 16.37
C ALA A 105 11.70 -13.42 16.27
N GLY A 106 11.65 -14.33 15.30
CA GLY A 106 10.53 -15.27 15.12
C GLY A 106 9.46 -14.79 14.16
N LEU A 107 9.70 -13.70 13.42
CA LEU A 107 8.75 -13.20 12.43
C LEU A 107 8.98 -13.90 11.08
N GLU A 108 7.89 -14.15 10.36
CA GLU A 108 7.95 -14.67 9.01
C GLU A 108 8.24 -13.52 8.06
N VAL A 109 9.33 -13.62 7.28
CA VAL A 109 9.81 -12.56 6.40
C VAL A 109 9.74 -13.03 4.95
N PHE A 110 9.18 -12.18 4.08
CA PHE A 110 9.11 -12.42 2.63
C PHE A 110 9.99 -11.39 1.91
N GLY A 111 10.94 -11.88 1.12
CA GLY A 111 11.94 -11.03 0.52
C GLY A 111 13.19 -10.95 1.37
N PRO A 112 14.04 -9.90 1.18
CA PRO A 112 13.84 -8.72 0.31
C PRO A 112 13.78 -9.08 -1.18
N GLU A 113 13.03 -8.27 -1.89
CA GLU A 113 12.88 -8.40 -3.35
C GLU A 113 13.58 -7.28 -4.07
#